data_9dfa18c12897417664ad0f8677e35da6
#
_entry.id   9dfa18c12897417664ad0f8677e35da6
#
_cell.length_a   1.000
_cell.length_b   1.000
_cell.length_c   1.000
_cell.angle_alpha   90.00
_cell.angle_beta   90.00
_cell.angle_gamma   90.00
#
_symmetry.space_group_name_H-M   'P 1'
#
loop_
_entity.id
_entity.type
_entity.pdbx_description
1 polymer ?
#
loop_
_entity_poly.entity_id
_entity_poly.type
_entity_poly.pdbx_seq_one_letter_code
_entity_poly.pdbx_strand_id
1 'polypeptide(L)'
;MKKLLLILFLSLSISSPSQNKENKWVLGVSSSLVIFQNNSLGESYNFQLPKINLSRYLFPGFSIDGSVTLGALDEIEGLISNQFNYNSLDGYIRYDFNLSDNNLVPYLAVGASLIGAPSTIENASATSTLNIAFGGTFWITHHWGLIGQYTYKASPELTTSMVNHTQLTAGIVYSFRPRILVRRLWDK
;
A
#
# COMPACT_ATOMS: atom_id res chain seq x y z
N MET A 1 -3.48 15.74 -26.32
CA MET A 1 -3.37 14.78 -25.21
C MET A 1 -3.37 15.46 -23.82
N LYS A 2 -2.52 16.48 -23.53
CA LYS A 2 -2.49 17.16 -22.21
C LYS A 2 -3.84 17.78 -21.78
N LYS A 3 -4.59 18.38 -22.73
CA LYS A 3 -5.90 18.98 -22.44
C LYS A 3 -6.99 17.93 -22.13
N LEU A 4 -6.91 16.76 -22.75
CA LEU A 4 -7.84 15.66 -22.52
C LEU A 4 -7.65 15.04 -21.12
N LEU A 5 -6.40 14.94 -20.67
CA LEU A 5 -6.04 14.49 -19.33
C LEU A 5 -6.52 15.45 -18.25
N LEU A 6 -6.44 16.76 -18.50
CA LEU A 6 -6.94 17.80 -17.62
C LEU A 6 -8.48 17.75 -17.49
N ILE A 7 -9.18 17.56 -18.60
CA ILE A 7 -10.64 17.42 -18.62
C ILE A 7 -11.08 16.14 -17.88
N LEU A 8 -10.35 15.04 -18.06
CA LEU A 8 -10.60 13.80 -17.31
C LEU A 8 -10.38 14.00 -15.80
N PHE A 9 -9.35 14.72 -15.40
CA PHE A 9 -9.10 15.07 -13.99
C PHE A 9 -10.18 15.98 -13.41
N LEU A 10 -10.64 16.98 -14.19
CA LEU A 10 -11.75 17.87 -13.77
C LEU A 10 -13.07 17.12 -13.68
N SER A 11 -13.37 16.22 -14.61
CA SER A 11 -14.61 15.45 -14.58
C SER A 11 -14.68 14.47 -13.40
N LEU A 12 -13.53 13.94 -12.95
CA LEU A 12 -13.44 13.14 -11.73
C LEU A 12 -13.67 13.97 -10.45
N SER A 13 -13.42 15.28 -10.52
CA SER A 13 -13.63 16.19 -9.38
C SER A 13 -15.09 16.62 -9.23
N ILE A 14 -15.88 16.64 -10.32
CA ILE A 14 -17.25 17.16 -10.32
C ILE A 14 -18.26 16.09 -9.89
N SER A 15 -17.97 14.81 -10.05
CA SER A 15 -18.85 13.72 -9.62
C SER A 15 -18.63 13.35 -8.15
N SER A 16 -18.72 14.32 -7.24
CA SER A 16 -18.84 14.05 -5.82
C SER A 16 -20.33 14.01 -5.44
N PRO A 17 -21.01 12.86 -5.52
CA PRO A 17 -22.36 12.76 -4.97
C PRO A 17 -22.24 12.92 -3.46
N SER A 18 -22.89 13.94 -2.94
CA SER A 18 -22.85 14.40 -1.54
C SER A 18 -23.53 13.45 -0.56
N GLN A 19 -23.74 12.19 -0.87
CA GLN A 19 -24.66 11.34 -0.12
C GLN A 19 -24.06 10.14 0.59
N ASN A 20 -22.77 9.88 0.53
CA ASN A 20 -22.19 8.85 1.40
C ASN A 20 -21.54 9.50 2.62
N LYS A 21 -22.12 9.24 3.77
CA LYS A 21 -21.67 9.68 5.10
C LYS A 21 -20.32 9.08 5.50
N GLU A 22 -19.72 8.26 4.64
CA GLU A 22 -18.50 7.52 4.92
C GLU A 22 -17.26 8.17 4.31
N ASN A 23 -16.15 7.97 4.97
CA ASN A 23 -14.86 8.52 4.60
C ASN A 23 -14.43 8.09 3.21
N LYS A 24 -14.30 9.05 2.31
CA LYS A 24 -13.88 8.77 0.94
C LYS A 24 -12.37 8.62 0.80
N TRP A 25 -11.57 9.28 1.65
CA TRP A 25 -10.13 9.32 1.51
C TRP A 25 -9.42 8.99 2.82
N VAL A 26 -8.42 8.13 2.71
CA VAL A 26 -7.50 7.77 3.79
C VAL A 26 -6.08 7.90 3.26
N LEU A 27 -5.26 8.65 3.98
CA LEU A 27 -3.83 8.78 3.72
C LEU A 27 -3.05 7.97 4.75
N GLY A 28 -2.02 7.26 4.33
CA GLY A 28 -1.17 6.51 5.24
C GLY A 28 0.31 6.75 4.98
N VAL A 29 1.07 6.60 6.05
CA VAL A 29 2.54 6.54 6.03
C VAL A 29 2.95 5.29 6.78
N SER A 30 3.78 4.48 6.14
CA SER A 30 4.17 3.17 6.64
C SER A 30 5.63 2.86 6.32
N SER A 31 6.16 1.88 7.02
CA SER A 31 7.39 1.17 6.67
C SER A 31 7.04 -0.17 6.04
N SER A 32 7.95 -0.70 5.24
CA SER A 32 7.79 -2.03 4.69
C SER A 32 9.09 -2.82 4.71
N LEU A 33 8.96 -4.11 4.99
CA LEU A 33 10.03 -5.09 4.91
C LEU A 33 9.77 -5.95 3.67
N VAL A 34 10.68 -5.89 2.72
CA VAL A 34 10.64 -6.70 1.49
C VAL A 34 11.53 -7.93 1.71
N ILE A 35 10.98 -9.11 1.46
CA ILE A 35 11.63 -10.39 1.70
C ILE A 35 11.71 -11.13 0.35
N PHE A 36 12.92 -11.35 -0.11
CA PHE A 36 13.21 -12.13 -1.32
C PHE A 36 13.59 -13.54 -0.94
N GLN A 37 12.95 -14.51 -1.57
CA GLN A 37 13.33 -15.90 -1.49
C GLN A 37 14.16 -16.24 -2.72
N ASN A 38 15.48 -16.25 -2.57
CA ASN A 38 16.37 -16.73 -3.64
C ASN A 38 16.98 -18.05 -3.20
N ASN A 39 16.68 -19.11 -3.94
CA ASN A 39 17.15 -20.47 -3.65
C ASN A 39 18.68 -20.63 -3.69
N SER A 40 19.40 -19.69 -4.29
CA SER A 40 20.86 -19.76 -4.45
C SER A 40 21.66 -18.84 -3.52
N LEU A 41 21.04 -17.81 -2.93
CA LEU A 41 21.74 -16.79 -2.13
C LEU A 41 21.19 -16.63 -0.68
N GLY A 42 20.21 -17.45 -0.29
CA GLY A 42 19.52 -17.31 0.99
C GLY A 42 18.42 -16.25 0.97
N GLU A 43 17.82 -16.01 2.12
CA GLU A 43 16.81 -14.97 2.28
C GLU A 43 17.48 -13.59 2.34
N SER A 44 17.02 -12.67 1.51
CA SER A 44 17.45 -11.27 1.53
C SER A 44 16.33 -10.38 2.03
N TYR A 45 16.64 -9.56 3.01
CA TYR A 45 15.70 -8.62 3.62
C TYR A 45 16.06 -7.19 3.20
N ASN A 46 15.03 -6.41 2.88
CA ASN A 46 15.21 -5.02 2.52
C ASN A 46 14.13 -4.16 3.19
N PHE A 47 14.56 -3.25 4.06
CA PHE A 47 13.67 -2.36 4.79
C PHE A 47 13.49 -1.05 4.04
N GLN A 48 12.25 -0.65 3.84
CA GLN A 48 11.88 0.53 3.06
C GLN A 48 11.07 1.52 3.89
N LEU A 49 11.47 2.78 3.82
CA LEU A 49 10.77 3.90 4.44
C LEU A 49 11.07 5.17 3.62
N PRO A 50 10.08 6.01 3.29
CA PRO A 50 8.65 5.82 3.57
C PRO A 50 7.92 5.03 2.49
N LYS A 51 6.83 4.38 2.89
CA LYS A 51 5.77 3.95 1.98
C LYS A 51 4.56 4.85 2.23
N ILE A 52 4.15 5.60 1.21
CA ILE A 52 2.99 6.49 1.26
C ILE A 52 1.86 5.80 0.53
N ASN A 53 0.69 5.70 1.16
CA ASN A 53 -0.50 5.12 0.55
C ASN A 53 -1.68 6.07 0.63
N LEU A 54 -2.48 6.07 -0.41
CA LEU A 54 -3.71 6.82 -0.54
C LEU A 54 -4.83 5.86 -0.94
N SER A 55 -5.85 5.79 -0.11
CA SER A 55 -7.03 4.96 -0.35
C SER A 55 -8.25 5.82 -0.61
N ARG A 56 -9.08 5.39 -1.56
CA ARG A 56 -10.38 6.00 -1.83
C ARG A 56 -11.47 4.94 -1.78
N TYR A 57 -12.44 5.18 -0.92
CA TYR A 57 -13.66 4.39 -0.88
C TYR A 57 -14.51 4.62 -2.14
N LEU A 58 -15.01 3.55 -2.74
CA LEU A 58 -15.83 3.57 -3.95
C LEU A 58 -17.31 3.31 -3.63
N PHE A 59 -17.59 2.14 -3.06
CA PHE A 59 -18.93 1.68 -2.69
C PHE A 59 -18.81 0.66 -1.55
N PRO A 60 -19.92 0.21 -0.91
CA PRO A 60 -19.87 -0.63 0.27
C PRO A 60 -18.90 -1.81 0.16
N GLY A 61 -17.91 -1.82 1.02
CA GLY A 61 -16.85 -2.84 1.09
C GLY A 61 -15.71 -2.64 0.09
N PHE A 62 -15.81 -1.77 -0.91
CA PHE A 62 -14.76 -1.62 -1.92
C PHE A 62 -14.05 -0.27 -1.86
N SER A 63 -12.74 -0.32 -1.93
CA SER A 63 -11.82 0.81 -2.04
C SER A 63 -10.79 0.58 -3.15
N ILE A 64 -10.26 1.66 -3.67
CA ILE A 64 -9.08 1.65 -4.51
C ILE A 64 -7.92 2.25 -3.72
N ASP A 65 -6.77 1.56 -3.75
CA ASP A 65 -5.56 1.97 -3.04
C ASP A 65 -4.43 2.21 -4.04
N GLY A 66 -3.74 3.32 -3.88
CA GLY A 66 -2.46 3.58 -4.54
C GLY A 66 -1.36 3.77 -3.51
N SER A 67 -0.18 3.24 -3.74
CA SER A 67 0.95 3.48 -2.86
C SER A 67 2.27 3.62 -3.60
N VAL A 68 3.16 4.42 -3.02
CA VAL A 68 4.53 4.59 -3.48
C VAL A 68 5.45 4.19 -2.35
N THR A 69 6.37 3.28 -2.63
CA THR A 69 7.45 2.89 -1.73
C THR A 69 8.74 3.51 -2.24
N LEU A 70 9.42 4.25 -1.38
CA LEU A 70 10.69 4.90 -1.69
C LEU A 70 11.78 4.28 -0.83
N GLY A 71 12.84 3.81 -1.48
CA GLY A 71 14.04 3.34 -0.81
C GLY A 71 14.92 4.51 -0.36
N ALA A 72 14.43 5.32 0.58
CA ALA A 72 15.16 6.50 1.04
C ALA A 72 16.23 6.20 2.12
N LEU A 73 16.22 4.99 2.68
CA LEU A 73 17.18 4.57 3.70
C LEU A 73 18.09 3.49 3.13
N ASP A 74 19.34 3.83 2.84
CA ASP A 74 20.32 2.87 2.35
C ASP A 74 20.94 2.06 3.50
N GLU A 75 21.26 2.70 4.60
CA GLU A 75 21.89 2.08 5.76
C GLU A 75 21.53 2.82 7.05
N ILE A 76 21.19 2.05 8.10
CA ILE A 76 21.15 2.55 9.47
C ILE A 76 22.19 1.75 10.25
N GLU A 77 23.25 2.41 10.71
CA GLU A 77 24.37 1.78 11.41
C GLU A 77 23.92 0.73 12.43
N GLY A 78 24.29 -0.52 12.17
CA GLY A 78 24.10 -1.66 13.07
C GLY A 78 22.70 -2.28 13.12
N LEU A 79 21.69 -1.73 12.40
CA LEU A 79 20.32 -2.24 12.45
C LEU A 79 19.77 -2.66 11.08
N ILE A 80 20.11 -1.97 10.02
CA ILE A 80 19.55 -2.21 8.68
C ILE A 80 20.67 -2.00 7.66
N SER A 81 20.95 -3.04 6.86
CA SER A 81 21.79 -2.97 5.68
C SER A 81 20.95 -3.37 4.47
N ASN A 82 20.51 -2.39 3.70
CA ASN A 82 19.76 -2.64 2.47
C ASN A 82 20.75 -2.99 1.36
N GLN A 83 20.55 -4.16 0.73
CA GLN A 83 21.43 -4.61 -0.34
C GLN A 83 21.20 -3.89 -1.67
N PHE A 84 20.03 -3.23 -1.82
CA PHE A 84 19.66 -2.50 -3.04
C PHE A 84 18.49 -1.53 -2.77
N ASN A 85 18.38 -0.49 -3.60
CA ASN A 85 17.25 0.43 -3.57
C ASN A 85 16.01 -0.21 -4.17
N TYR A 86 14.93 -0.23 -3.39
CA TYR A 86 13.64 -0.75 -3.82
C TYR A 86 12.62 0.38 -3.91
N ASN A 87 12.22 0.69 -5.14
CA ASN A 87 11.18 1.68 -5.41
C ASN A 87 10.00 0.98 -6.06
N SER A 88 8.79 1.17 -5.56
CA SER A 88 7.60 0.60 -6.17
C SER A 88 6.44 1.58 -6.22
N LEU A 89 5.68 1.49 -7.31
CA LEU A 89 4.37 2.11 -7.45
C LEU A 89 3.34 0.98 -7.48
N ASP A 90 2.45 0.96 -6.49
CA ASP A 90 1.47 -0.11 -6.32
C ASP A 90 0.05 0.43 -6.52
N GLY A 91 -0.82 -0.36 -7.15
CA GLY A 91 -2.24 -0.09 -7.29
C GLY A 91 -3.06 -1.33 -6.92
N TYR A 92 -4.12 -1.16 -6.11
CA TYR A 92 -4.96 -2.25 -5.63
C TYR A 92 -6.43 -1.91 -5.71
N ILE A 93 -7.25 -2.95 -5.93
CA ILE A 93 -8.66 -2.98 -5.57
C ILE A 93 -8.75 -3.76 -4.27
N ARG A 94 -9.34 -3.15 -3.26
CA ARG A 94 -9.41 -3.66 -1.91
C ARG A 94 -10.85 -3.89 -1.49
N TYR A 95 -11.10 -5.02 -0.85
CA TYR A 95 -12.38 -5.34 -0.20
C TYR A 95 -12.21 -5.33 1.31
N ASP A 96 -12.90 -4.41 1.97
CA ASP A 96 -12.93 -4.25 3.43
C ASP A 96 -14.05 -5.12 4.00
N PHE A 97 -13.68 -6.10 4.85
CA PHE A 97 -14.65 -6.88 5.60
C PHE A 97 -15.18 -6.04 6.75
N ASN A 98 -16.27 -5.34 6.51
CA ASN A 98 -16.89 -4.50 7.53
C ASN A 98 -17.64 -5.39 8.54
N LEU A 99 -16.89 -5.93 9.49
CA LEU A 99 -17.44 -6.61 10.64
C LEU A 99 -17.93 -5.52 11.60
N SER A 100 -19.21 -5.26 11.60
CA SER A 100 -19.91 -4.05 12.04
C SER A 100 -19.64 -3.52 13.45
N ASP A 101 -18.95 -4.24 14.31
CA ASP A 101 -18.83 -3.89 15.73
C ASP A 101 -17.39 -3.75 16.23
N ASN A 102 -16.39 -3.79 15.35
CA ASN A 102 -15.00 -3.76 15.74
C ASN A 102 -14.25 -2.57 15.12
N ASN A 103 -13.34 -1.99 15.90
CA ASN A 103 -12.39 -1.00 15.42
C ASN A 103 -11.39 -1.58 14.42
N LEU A 104 -11.30 -2.91 14.33
CA LEU A 104 -10.46 -3.62 13.37
C LEU A 104 -11.26 -3.91 12.10
N VAL A 105 -10.75 -3.44 10.96
CA VAL A 105 -11.30 -3.67 9.62
C VAL A 105 -10.31 -4.52 8.85
N PRO A 106 -10.48 -5.85 8.80
CA PRO A 106 -9.70 -6.71 7.93
C PRO A 106 -10.01 -6.45 6.47
N TYR A 107 -9.06 -6.71 5.59
CA TYR A 107 -9.28 -6.57 4.15
C TYR A 107 -8.46 -7.55 3.33
N LEU A 108 -8.94 -7.77 2.11
CA LEU A 108 -8.25 -8.46 1.04
C LEU A 108 -8.07 -7.49 -0.13
N ALA A 109 -6.92 -7.52 -0.79
CA ALA A 109 -6.66 -6.67 -1.95
C ALA A 109 -5.96 -7.46 -3.06
N VAL A 110 -6.29 -7.10 -4.29
CA VAL A 110 -5.63 -7.60 -5.50
C VAL A 110 -5.18 -6.42 -6.34
N GLY A 111 -4.04 -6.53 -6.99
CA GLY A 111 -3.51 -5.40 -7.74
C GLY A 111 -2.27 -5.71 -8.53
N ALA A 112 -1.60 -4.65 -8.93
CA ALA A 112 -0.34 -4.72 -9.67
C ALA A 112 0.65 -3.68 -9.15
N SER A 113 1.94 -3.94 -9.35
CA SER A 113 3.00 -2.97 -9.07
C SER A 113 3.91 -2.81 -10.25
N LEU A 114 4.49 -1.60 -10.33
CA LEU A 114 5.67 -1.30 -11.12
C LEU A 114 6.83 -1.11 -10.14
N ILE A 115 7.87 -1.93 -10.28
CA ILE A 115 9.04 -1.91 -9.43
C ILE A 115 10.19 -1.37 -10.25
N GLY A 116 10.79 -0.27 -9.75
CA GLY A 116 11.98 0.33 -10.36
C GLY A 116 13.18 -0.61 -10.24
N ALA A 117 13.96 -0.70 -11.31
CA ALA A 117 15.19 -1.48 -11.30
C ALA A 117 16.22 -0.84 -10.35
N PRO A 118 17.01 -1.64 -9.65
CA PRO A 118 18.14 -1.12 -8.89
C PRO A 118 19.11 -0.41 -9.84
N SER A 119 19.54 0.79 -9.46
CA SER A 119 20.43 1.65 -10.27
C SER A 119 21.83 1.06 -10.54
N THR A 120 22.12 -0.09 -9.95
CA THR A 120 23.42 -0.79 -10.08
C THR A 120 23.52 -1.73 -11.28
N ILE A 121 22.42 -1.97 -11.99
CA ILE A 121 22.40 -2.86 -13.16
C ILE A 121 22.19 -2.01 -14.41
N GLU A 122 23.21 -1.89 -15.25
CA GLU A 122 23.09 -1.28 -16.57
C GLU A 122 22.02 -2.02 -17.40
N ASN A 123 21.05 -1.29 -17.95
CA ASN A 123 19.91 -1.81 -18.72
C ASN A 123 18.82 -2.56 -17.96
N ALA A 124 18.75 -2.43 -16.63
CA ALA A 124 17.63 -2.99 -15.89
C ALA A 124 16.34 -2.20 -16.19
N SER A 125 15.31 -2.89 -16.69
CA SER A 125 13.99 -2.31 -16.95
C SER A 125 13.10 -2.44 -15.70
N ALA A 126 12.13 -1.53 -15.58
CA ALA A 126 11.11 -1.67 -14.55
C ALA A 126 10.34 -2.99 -14.71
N THR A 127 10.09 -3.68 -13.60
CA THR A 127 9.39 -4.96 -13.59
C THR A 127 7.95 -4.76 -13.11
N SER A 128 7.00 -5.36 -13.81
CA SER A 128 5.60 -5.40 -13.38
C SER A 128 5.33 -6.67 -12.57
N THR A 129 4.52 -6.56 -11.52
CA THR A 129 4.10 -7.70 -10.69
C THR A 129 2.60 -7.72 -10.51
N LEU A 130 2.03 -8.93 -10.36
CA LEU A 130 0.68 -9.13 -9.89
C LEU A 130 0.72 -9.39 -8.40
N ASN A 131 -0.18 -8.74 -7.65
CA ASN A 131 -0.11 -8.72 -6.21
C ASN A 131 -1.41 -9.22 -5.59
N ILE A 132 -1.26 -10.00 -4.53
CA ILE A 132 -2.33 -10.33 -3.60
C ILE A 132 -1.90 -9.86 -2.23
N ALA A 133 -2.76 -9.11 -1.55
CA ALA A 133 -2.50 -8.60 -0.23
C ALA A 133 -3.67 -8.90 0.72
N PHE A 134 -3.34 -9.20 1.97
CA PHE A 134 -4.30 -9.22 3.05
C PHE A 134 -3.76 -8.40 4.23
N GLY A 135 -4.67 -7.78 4.96
CA GLY A 135 -4.27 -6.91 6.04
C GLY A 135 -5.45 -6.48 6.90
N GLY A 136 -5.19 -5.49 7.73
CA GLY A 136 -6.21 -4.89 8.56
C GLY A 136 -5.86 -3.46 8.93
N THR A 137 -6.89 -2.66 9.15
CA THR A 137 -6.76 -1.33 9.73
C THR A 137 -7.42 -1.33 11.08
N PHE A 138 -6.66 -1.01 12.13
CA PHE A 138 -7.16 -0.87 13.48
C PHE A 138 -7.33 0.61 13.81
N TRP A 139 -8.57 1.07 13.97
CA TRP A 139 -8.91 2.45 14.24
C TRP A 139 -8.82 2.76 15.74
N ILE A 140 -7.86 3.61 16.11
CA ILE A 140 -7.65 4.07 17.50
C ILE A 140 -8.61 5.20 17.82
N THR A 141 -8.77 6.12 16.88
CA THR A 141 -9.66 7.28 16.98
C THR A 141 -10.54 7.41 15.74
N HIS A 142 -11.44 8.37 15.72
CA HIS A 142 -12.27 8.65 14.53
C HIS A 142 -11.47 9.01 13.27
N HIS A 143 -10.23 9.46 13.43
CA HIS A 143 -9.36 9.88 12.32
C HIS A 143 -8.10 9.04 12.17
N TRP A 144 -7.56 8.47 13.26
CA TRP A 144 -6.27 7.78 13.26
C TRP A 144 -6.42 6.28 13.43
N GLY A 145 -5.69 5.54 12.63
CA GLY A 145 -5.61 4.08 12.71
C GLY A 145 -4.21 3.58 12.46
N LEU A 146 -4.00 2.32 12.82
CA LEU A 146 -2.82 1.53 12.48
C LEU A 146 -3.16 0.61 11.32
N ILE A 147 -2.26 0.46 10.37
CA ILE A 147 -2.38 -0.49 9.26
C ILE A 147 -1.30 -1.56 9.37
N GLY A 148 -1.70 -2.80 9.13
CA GLY A 148 -0.79 -3.91 8.92
C GLY A 148 -1.20 -4.66 7.65
N GLN A 149 -0.23 -4.98 6.77
CA GLN A 149 -0.49 -5.64 5.50
C GLN A 149 0.63 -6.61 5.16
N TYR A 150 0.24 -7.79 4.70
CA TYR A 150 1.10 -8.76 4.03
C TYR A 150 0.75 -8.77 2.55
N THR A 151 1.76 -8.66 1.69
CA THR A 151 1.59 -8.67 0.24
C THR A 151 2.50 -9.71 -0.38
N TYR A 152 1.95 -10.54 -1.24
CA TYR A 152 2.72 -11.40 -2.14
C TYR A 152 2.74 -10.78 -3.53
N LYS A 153 3.94 -10.59 -4.08
CA LYS A 153 4.16 -10.01 -5.41
C LYS A 153 4.74 -11.09 -6.32
N ALA A 154 3.95 -11.46 -7.33
CA ALA A 154 4.34 -12.44 -8.34
C ALA A 154 4.83 -11.72 -9.61
N SER A 155 6.04 -12.01 -10.04
CA SER A 155 6.55 -11.53 -11.33
C SER A 155 6.14 -12.53 -12.41
N PRO A 156 5.38 -12.13 -13.45
CA PRO A 156 4.97 -13.02 -14.53
C PRO A 156 6.13 -13.33 -15.49
N GLU A 157 7.21 -12.57 -15.46
CA GLU A 157 8.33 -12.72 -16.37
C GLU A 157 9.49 -13.45 -15.70
N LEU A 158 9.76 -14.68 -16.16
CA LEU A 158 10.86 -15.52 -15.67
C LEU A 158 12.27 -14.98 -16.05
N THR A 159 12.35 -13.95 -16.87
CA THR A 159 13.61 -13.41 -17.43
C THR A 159 14.05 -12.09 -16.80
N THR A 160 13.26 -11.52 -15.92
CA THR A 160 13.60 -10.25 -15.27
C THR A 160 14.36 -10.47 -13.97
N SER A 161 15.18 -9.51 -13.61
CA SER A 161 16.03 -9.50 -12.43
C SER A 161 15.30 -9.54 -11.08
N MET A 162 13.98 -9.55 -11.09
CA MET A 162 13.15 -9.61 -9.88
C MET A 162 12.38 -10.91 -9.77
N VAL A 163 12.69 -11.64 -8.72
CA VAL A 163 12.02 -12.87 -8.30
C VAL A 163 10.72 -12.53 -7.54
N ASN A 164 9.82 -13.49 -7.46
CA ASN A 164 8.67 -13.40 -6.55
C ASN A 164 9.13 -13.05 -5.14
N HIS A 165 8.43 -12.14 -4.50
CA HIS A 165 8.79 -11.68 -3.17
C HIS A 165 7.58 -11.33 -2.34
N THR A 166 7.81 -11.22 -1.03
CA THR A 166 6.79 -10.80 -0.08
C THR A 166 7.14 -9.44 0.50
N GLN A 167 6.12 -8.67 0.86
CA GLN A 167 6.26 -7.37 1.50
C GLN A 167 5.36 -7.31 2.72
N LEU A 168 5.97 -7.09 3.89
CA LEU A 168 5.27 -6.77 5.13
C LEU A 168 5.23 -5.26 5.30
N THR A 169 4.07 -4.71 5.58
CA THR A 169 3.87 -3.26 5.75
C THR A 169 3.20 -2.99 7.08
N ALA A 170 3.72 -2.00 7.81
CA ALA A 170 3.11 -1.52 9.04
C ALA A 170 3.21 0.02 9.09
N GLY A 171 2.15 0.69 9.56
CA GLY A 171 2.13 2.14 9.55
C GLY A 171 0.92 2.75 10.20
N ILE A 172 0.77 4.06 9.99
CA ILE A 172 -0.30 4.89 10.52
C ILE A 172 -1.12 5.41 9.36
N VAL A 173 -2.43 5.43 9.53
CA VAL A 173 -3.38 5.97 8.54
C VAL A 173 -4.21 7.09 9.16
N TYR A 174 -4.50 8.09 8.34
CA TYR A 174 -5.36 9.21 8.70
C TYR A 174 -6.56 9.28 7.77
N SER A 175 -7.75 9.33 8.36
CA SER A 175 -9.00 9.52 7.65
C SER A 175 -9.40 10.99 7.67
N PHE A 176 -9.61 11.59 6.50
CA PHE A 176 -9.99 13.00 6.39
C PHE A 176 -11.39 13.31 6.95
N ARG A 177 -12.23 12.31 7.09
CA ARG A 177 -13.53 12.43 7.75
C ARG A 177 -13.60 11.51 8.95
N PRO A 178 -14.34 11.90 10.02
CA PRO A 178 -14.48 11.07 11.19
C PRO A 178 -15.17 9.74 10.83
N ARG A 179 -14.60 8.62 11.26
CA ARG A 179 -15.25 7.31 11.18
C ARG A 179 -16.21 7.14 12.35
N ILE A 180 -17.32 6.48 12.10
CA ILE A 180 -18.22 6.05 13.16
C ILE A 180 -17.55 4.83 13.81
N LEU A 181 -16.98 5.02 14.99
CA LEU A 181 -16.51 3.92 15.83
C LEU A 181 -17.67 3.51 16.73
N VAL A 182 -18.03 2.25 16.71
CA VAL A 182 -19.14 1.73 17.51
C VAL A 182 -18.80 1.71 18.99
N ARG A 183 -17.51 1.66 19.36
CA ARG A 183 -17.04 1.65 20.73
C ARG A 183 -15.76 2.46 20.86
N ARG A 184 -15.76 3.44 21.75
CA ARG A 184 -14.52 4.11 22.16
C ARG A 184 -13.74 3.18 23.08
N LEU A 185 -12.42 3.06 22.87
CA LEU A 185 -11.56 2.21 23.72
C LEU A 185 -11.52 2.64 25.19
N TRP A 186 -11.91 3.89 25.49
CA TRP A 186 -11.89 4.50 26.81
C TRP A 186 -13.27 4.87 27.38
N ASP A 187 -14.33 4.56 26.70
CA ASP A 187 -15.68 4.68 27.28
C ASP A 187 -15.93 3.40 28.12
N LYS A 188 -15.54 3.45 29.39
CA LYS A 188 -15.96 2.52 30.43
C LYS A 188 -17.08 3.13 31.24
#